data_1f94ace1b409eb8fed1f84d19f3cfef3
#
_entry.id   1f94ace1b409eb8fed1f84d19f3cfef3
#
_cell.length_a   1.000
_cell.length_b   1.000
_cell.length_c   1.000
_cell.angle_alpha   90.00
_cell.angle_beta   90.00
_cell.angle_gamma   90.00
#
_symmetry.space_group_name_H-M   'P 1'
#
loop_
_entity.id
_entity.type
_entity.pdbx_description
1 polymer ?
#
loop_
_entity_poly.entity_id
_entity_poly.type
_entity_poly.pdbx_seq_one_letter_code
_entity_poly.pdbx_strand_id
1 'polypeptide(L)'
;EHTVTSVDTPSEALAVSIGEHGRVDLPYMAELLGSPGDYERITTELQGVIFKDPSADADEPEAGWQTADEYLSGNVRNKLRMAQLAAESHPEFKINVEALTKAQPKDLEASEIDIRLGATWLNPAIVQQFMMETFQPPYRIRYNNLIQVRYSPFTSEWRIGNKSAAGMYDIMSTETYGTHRANAYKILEDTLNLRDCRIYDTIEEDGKERRVLNQKETMLAQQKQQAIKDTFAGWVWQDPQRRNLLVKQYNELFNSTRPREYDGSHIHFVGMNPVSYTHLTLPTTERV
;
A
#
# COMPACT_ATOMS: atom_id res chain seq x y z
N GLU A 1 40.03 0.44 -22.13
CA GLU A 1 39.21 1.13 -21.12
C GLU A 1 40.11 2.13 -20.42
N HIS A 2 39.81 3.42 -20.54
CA HIS A 2 40.52 4.45 -19.80
C HIS A 2 39.84 4.58 -18.45
N THR A 3 40.41 4.02 -17.41
CA THR A 3 40.01 4.29 -16.03
C THR A 3 40.34 5.74 -15.71
N VAL A 4 39.36 6.50 -15.24
CA VAL A 4 39.54 7.88 -14.78
C VAL A 4 40.32 7.82 -13.46
N THR A 5 41.48 8.44 -13.42
CA THR A 5 42.38 8.40 -12.23
C THR A 5 42.31 9.64 -11.35
N SER A 6 41.78 10.76 -11.85
CA SER A 6 41.56 11.99 -11.10
C SER A 6 40.48 12.84 -11.71
N VAL A 7 39.79 13.62 -10.89
CA VAL A 7 38.74 14.58 -11.27
C VAL A 7 38.87 15.85 -10.48
N ASP A 8 38.28 16.95 -10.96
CA ASP A 8 38.40 18.26 -10.34
C ASP A 8 37.25 18.61 -9.39
N THR A 9 36.07 18.03 -9.61
CA THR A 9 34.85 18.37 -8.86
C THR A 9 34.15 17.13 -8.23
N PRO A 10 33.47 17.29 -7.09
CA PRO A 10 32.67 16.23 -6.48
C PRO A 10 31.57 15.67 -7.41
N SER A 11 31.00 16.49 -8.28
CA SER A 11 30.02 16.04 -9.26
C SER A 11 30.61 15.09 -10.29
N GLU A 12 31.85 15.36 -10.74
CA GLU A 12 32.57 14.43 -11.64
C GLU A 12 32.94 13.14 -10.91
N ALA A 13 33.41 13.25 -9.65
CA ALA A 13 33.72 12.10 -8.80
C ALA A 13 32.46 11.21 -8.61
N LEU A 14 31.30 11.81 -8.39
CA LEU A 14 30.04 11.10 -8.28
C LEU A 14 29.68 10.37 -9.58
N ALA A 15 29.81 11.03 -10.74
CA ALA A 15 29.53 10.43 -12.02
C ALA A 15 30.41 9.21 -12.29
N VAL A 16 31.71 9.30 -11.96
CA VAL A 16 32.64 8.17 -12.09
C VAL A 16 32.30 7.06 -11.11
N SER A 17 32.01 7.40 -9.84
CA SER A 17 31.62 6.43 -8.81
C SER A 17 30.36 5.64 -9.21
N ILE A 18 29.32 6.32 -9.73
CA ILE A 18 28.12 5.65 -10.23
C ILE A 18 28.43 4.80 -11.47
N GLY A 19 29.28 5.28 -12.37
CA GLY A 19 29.64 4.54 -13.59
C GLY A 19 30.44 3.27 -13.32
N GLU A 20 31.38 3.30 -12.36
CA GLU A 20 32.30 2.19 -12.10
C GLU A 20 31.80 1.28 -10.94
N HIS A 21 31.25 1.86 -9.88
CA HIS A 21 30.82 1.14 -8.67
C HIS A 21 29.31 0.95 -8.58
N GLY A 22 28.51 1.64 -9.40
CA GLY A 22 27.05 1.58 -9.38
C GLY A 22 26.41 2.20 -8.14
N ARG A 23 27.19 2.91 -7.30
CA ARG A 23 26.74 3.50 -6.03
C ARG A 23 27.57 4.75 -5.67
N VAL A 24 27.09 5.48 -4.69
CA VAL A 24 27.87 6.55 -4.05
C VAL A 24 28.93 5.90 -3.15
N ASP A 25 30.20 6.04 -3.51
CA ASP A 25 31.35 5.49 -2.79
C ASP A 25 32.26 6.66 -2.39
N LEU A 26 32.02 7.23 -1.19
CA LEU A 26 32.74 8.41 -0.71
C LEU A 26 34.28 8.21 -0.63
N PRO A 27 34.80 7.06 -0.13
CA PRO A 27 36.21 6.77 -0.16
C PRO A 27 36.81 6.87 -1.56
N TYR A 28 36.20 6.22 -2.53
CA TYR A 28 36.65 6.26 -3.91
C TYR A 28 36.59 7.68 -4.54
N MET A 29 35.50 8.41 -4.25
CA MET A 29 35.32 9.79 -4.70
C MET A 29 36.42 10.72 -4.10
N ALA A 30 36.77 10.52 -2.84
CA ALA A 30 37.83 11.30 -2.18
C ALA A 30 39.21 10.98 -2.76
N GLU A 31 39.50 9.74 -3.14
CA GLU A 31 40.71 9.34 -3.85
C GLU A 31 40.79 10.01 -5.23
N LEU A 32 39.72 10.01 -6.01
CA LEU A 32 39.66 10.68 -7.31
C LEU A 32 39.88 12.18 -7.24
N LEU A 33 39.46 12.82 -6.12
CA LEU A 33 39.67 14.26 -5.86
C LEU A 33 41.06 14.59 -5.28
N GLY A 34 41.88 13.57 -5.04
CA GLY A 34 43.22 13.75 -4.44
C GLY A 34 43.18 14.18 -2.98
N SER A 35 42.06 14.01 -2.28
CA SER A 35 41.85 14.38 -0.87
C SER A 35 41.29 13.21 -0.08
N PRO A 36 42.03 12.10 0.10
CA PRO A 36 41.53 10.92 0.82
C PRO A 36 41.08 11.30 2.25
N GLY A 37 39.84 10.88 2.59
CA GLY A 37 39.25 11.13 3.91
C GLY A 37 38.52 12.46 4.08
N ASP A 38 38.55 13.38 3.10
CA ASP A 38 37.82 14.65 3.13
C ASP A 38 36.36 14.44 2.61
N TYR A 39 35.56 13.72 3.38
CA TYR A 39 34.16 13.46 3.04
C TYR A 39 33.25 14.67 3.25
N GLU A 40 33.61 15.56 4.17
CA GLU A 40 32.81 16.74 4.51
C GLU A 40 32.71 17.72 3.32
N ARG A 41 33.78 17.93 2.59
CA ARG A 41 33.74 18.71 1.36
C ARG A 41 32.81 18.12 0.33
N ILE A 42 32.91 16.80 0.08
CA ILE A 42 32.11 16.10 -0.91
C ILE A 42 30.63 16.19 -0.55
N THR A 43 30.26 15.86 0.69
CA THR A 43 28.88 15.86 1.15
C THR A 43 28.24 17.24 1.21
N THR A 44 29.06 18.29 1.50
CA THR A 44 28.59 19.66 1.48
C THR A 44 28.35 20.18 0.08
N GLU A 45 29.28 19.95 -0.86
CA GLU A 45 29.13 20.38 -2.25
C GLU A 45 28.02 19.61 -2.99
N LEU A 46 27.74 18.31 -2.63
CA LEU A 46 26.71 17.48 -3.18
C LEU A 46 25.41 17.49 -2.37
N GLN A 47 25.24 18.47 -1.48
CA GLN A 47 24.03 18.59 -0.69
C GLN A 47 22.78 18.70 -1.58
N GLY A 48 21.80 17.80 -1.33
CA GLY A 48 20.58 17.68 -2.16
C GLY A 48 20.74 16.84 -3.42
N VAL A 49 21.97 16.46 -3.80
CA VAL A 49 22.27 15.51 -4.88
C VAL A 49 22.45 14.09 -4.33
N ILE A 50 23.09 13.99 -3.16
CA ILE A 50 23.21 12.75 -2.40
C ILE A 50 22.62 12.92 -1.01
N PHE A 51 22.12 11.82 -0.43
CA PHE A 51 21.53 11.78 0.91
C PHE A 51 22.09 10.59 1.68
N LYS A 52 22.37 10.80 2.99
CA LYS A 52 22.71 9.70 3.90
C LYS A 52 21.43 9.06 4.40
N ASP A 53 21.33 7.74 4.33
CA ASP A 53 20.22 7.01 4.93
C ASP A 53 20.36 7.03 6.47
N PRO A 54 19.35 7.51 7.23
CA PRO A 54 19.40 7.52 8.69
C PRO A 54 19.51 6.13 9.34
N SER A 55 19.22 5.07 8.61
CA SER A 55 19.34 3.69 9.10
C SER A 55 20.74 3.11 8.94
N ALA A 56 21.64 3.81 8.23
CA ALA A 56 23.03 3.42 8.11
C ALA A 56 23.77 3.61 9.44
N ASP A 57 24.85 2.86 9.61
CA ASP A 57 25.65 2.91 10.82
C ASP A 57 26.18 4.34 11.05
N ALA A 58 25.95 4.87 12.26
CA ALA A 58 26.41 6.20 12.65
C ALA A 58 27.94 6.26 12.80
N ASP A 59 28.58 5.14 13.11
CA ASP A 59 30.03 5.04 13.28
C ASP A 59 30.79 4.98 11.93
N GLU A 60 30.05 4.80 10.82
CA GLU A 60 30.61 4.79 9.47
C GLU A 60 30.12 6.03 8.69
N PRO A 61 30.82 7.18 8.76
CA PRO A 61 30.39 8.42 8.10
C PRO A 61 30.29 8.29 6.57
N GLU A 62 31.09 7.40 5.97
CA GLU A 62 31.13 7.12 4.54
C GLU A 62 30.02 6.20 4.05
N ALA A 63 29.37 5.45 4.94
CA ALA A 63 28.37 4.46 4.58
C ALA A 63 26.96 5.07 4.42
N GLY A 64 26.12 4.37 3.65
CA GLY A 64 24.68 4.67 3.54
C GLY A 64 24.33 5.88 2.68
N TRP A 65 25.26 6.39 1.88
CA TRP A 65 24.99 7.47 0.94
C TRP A 65 24.32 6.94 -0.34
N GLN A 66 23.27 7.63 -0.77
CA GLN A 66 22.49 7.30 -1.96
C GLN A 66 22.30 8.56 -2.80
N THR A 67 22.13 8.38 -4.12
CA THR A 67 21.73 9.49 -5.00
C THR A 67 20.31 9.95 -4.70
N ALA A 68 19.96 11.19 -5.05
CA ALA A 68 18.64 11.74 -4.80
C ALA A 68 17.52 10.90 -5.45
N ASP A 69 17.73 10.44 -6.69
CA ASP A 69 16.77 9.59 -7.41
C ASP A 69 16.57 8.23 -6.73
N GLU A 70 17.59 7.67 -6.09
CA GLU A 70 17.49 6.44 -5.30
C GLU A 70 16.86 6.69 -3.92
N TYR A 71 17.35 7.69 -3.20
CA TYR A 71 16.85 7.98 -1.85
C TYR A 71 15.39 8.44 -1.84
N LEU A 72 14.99 9.30 -2.79
CA LEU A 72 13.65 9.85 -2.91
C LEU A 72 12.68 8.94 -3.69
N SER A 73 12.98 7.65 -3.78
CA SER A 73 12.16 6.61 -4.41
C SER A 73 11.87 5.47 -3.43
N GLY A 74 11.07 4.50 -3.84
CA GLY A 74 10.61 3.42 -2.99
C GLY A 74 9.60 3.89 -1.95
N ASN A 75 9.62 3.33 -0.74
CA ASN A 75 8.67 3.70 0.32
C ASN A 75 9.04 5.05 0.97
N VAL A 76 8.71 6.14 0.29
CA VAL A 76 9.04 7.51 0.72
C VAL A 76 8.30 7.94 1.99
N ARG A 77 7.14 7.32 2.32
CA ARG A 77 6.43 7.62 3.57
C ARG A 77 7.18 7.07 4.77
N ASN A 78 7.68 5.85 4.66
CA ASN A 78 8.49 5.26 5.73
C ASN A 78 9.84 5.97 5.88
N LYS A 79 10.49 6.29 4.76
CA LYS A 79 11.75 7.06 4.76
C LYS A 79 11.55 8.43 5.43
N LEU A 80 10.43 9.12 5.18
CA LEU A 80 10.13 10.39 5.84
C LEU A 80 10.00 10.23 7.36
N ARG A 81 9.30 9.21 7.85
CA ARG A 81 9.21 8.94 9.29
C ARG A 81 10.58 8.68 9.92
N MET A 82 11.41 7.87 9.26
CA MET A 82 12.77 7.59 9.74
C MET A 82 13.63 8.85 9.77
N ALA A 83 13.55 9.69 8.72
CA ALA A 83 14.28 10.95 8.67
C ALA A 83 13.81 11.95 9.74
N GLN A 84 12.49 12.00 10.02
CA GLN A 84 11.94 12.84 11.09
C GLN A 84 12.45 12.41 12.46
N LEU A 85 12.43 11.12 12.77
CA LEU A 85 12.96 10.58 14.02
C LEU A 85 14.47 10.86 14.17
N ALA A 86 15.25 10.67 13.09
CA ALA A 86 16.67 10.95 13.10
C ALA A 86 16.96 12.45 13.29
N ALA A 87 16.18 13.33 12.70
CA ALA A 87 16.34 14.78 12.79
C ALA A 87 16.08 15.35 14.20
N GLU A 88 15.43 14.61 15.09
CA GLU A 88 15.26 14.99 16.51
C GLU A 88 16.57 15.01 17.27
N SER A 89 17.48 14.07 16.98
CA SER A 89 18.78 13.95 17.61
C SER A 89 19.94 14.42 16.72
N HIS A 90 19.77 14.40 15.40
CA HIS A 90 20.76 14.71 14.37
C HIS A 90 20.21 15.75 13.39
N PRO A 91 20.43 17.06 13.66
CA PRO A 91 19.87 18.15 12.84
C PRO A 91 20.27 18.13 11.36
N GLU A 92 21.35 17.45 11.00
CA GLU A 92 21.80 17.25 9.63
C GLU A 92 20.77 16.55 8.74
N PHE A 93 19.92 15.70 9.33
CA PHE A 93 18.82 15.02 8.59
C PHE A 93 17.62 15.90 8.27
N LYS A 94 17.61 17.19 8.65
CA LYS A 94 16.53 18.11 8.26
C LYS A 94 16.41 18.24 6.74
N ILE A 95 17.52 18.20 6.02
CA ILE A 95 17.49 18.22 4.56
C ILE A 95 16.78 17.00 3.96
N ASN A 96 16.97 15.82 4.58
CA ASN A 96 16.27 14.60 4.19
C ASN A 96 14.76 14.76 4.40
N VAL A 97 14.35 15.34 5.55
CA VAL A 97 12.93 15.61 5.84
C VAL A 97 12.33 16.55 4.80
N GLU A 98 13.01 17.65 4.46
CA GLU A 98 12.52 18.59 3.45
C GLU A 98 12.39 17.95 2.08
N ALA A 99 13.39 17.21 1.63
CA ALA A 99 13.41 16.54 0.34
C ALA A 99 12.33 15.44 0.27
N LEU A 100 12.23 14.60 1.30
CA LEU A 100 11.22 13.54 1.37
C LEU A 100 9.80 14.09 1.51
N THR A 101 9.60 15.23 2.15
CA THR A 101 8.28 15.90 2.20
C THR A 101 7.84 16.33 0.82
N LYS A 102 8.72 16.88 0.00
CA LYS A 102 8.43 17.24 -1.40
C LYS A 102 8.23 16.02 -2.30
N ALA A 103 8.86 14.90 -1.97
CA ALA A 103 8.79 13.66 -2.73
C ALA A 103 7.55 12.81 -2.40
N GLN A 104 6.72 13.19 -1.40
CA GLN A 104 5.52 12.43 -1.05
C GLN A 104 4.54 12.37 -2.22
N PRO A 105 3.96 11.21 -2.52
CA PRO A 105 2.86 11.12 -3.47
C PRO A 105 1.66 11.90 -2.93
N LYS A 106 0.89 12.52 -3.83
CA LYS A 106 -0.38 13.16 -3.47
C LYS A 106 -1.32 12.12 -2.89
N ASP A 107 -1.93 12.43 -1.75
CA ASP A 107 -2.94 11.56 -1.15
C ASP A 107 -4.15 11.40 -2.07
N LEU A 108 -4.60 10.16 -2.22
CA LEU A 108 -5.86 9.84 -2.87
C LEU A 108 -7.01 10.26 -1.96
N GLU A 109 -8.05 10.81 -2.56
CA GLU A 109 -9.29 11.18 -1.88
C GLU A 109 -10.26 9.99 -1.82
N ALA A 110 -11.28 10.07 -0.96
CA ALA A 110 -12.29 9.02 -0.82
C ALA A 110 -13.00 8.66 -2.14
N SER A 111 -13.17 9.64 -3.04
CA SER A 111 -13.76 9.45 -4.38
C SER A 111 -12.88 8.66 -5.34
N GLU A 112 -11.58 8.58 -5.07
CA GLU A 112 -10.58 7.89 -5.89
C GLU A 112 -10.27 6.48 -5.36
N ILE A 113 -10.80 6.12 -4.19
CA ILE A 113 -10.53 4.85 -3.51
C ILE A 113 -11.76 3.94 -3.62
N ASP A 114 -11.58 2.76 -4.22
CA ASP A 114 -12.59 1.70 -4.25
C ASP A 114 -12.36 0.71 -3.11
N ILE A 115 -13.31 0.65 -2.17
CA ILE A 115 -13.28 -0.30 -1.05
C ILE A 115 -14.38 -1.33 -1.23
N ARG A 116 -13.98 -2.60 -1.26
CA ARG A 116 -14.91 -3.73 -1.43
C ARG A 116 -14.92 -4.62 -0.20
N LEU A 117 -16.08 -5.22 0.07
CA LEU A 117 -16.19 -6.30 1.04
C LEU A 117 -15.23 -7.44 0.65
N GLY A 118 -14.49 -7.94 1.64
CA GLY A 118 -13.46 -8.96 1.42
C GLY A 118 -12.04 -8.42 1.22
N ALA A 119 -11.85 -7.10 1.17
CA ALA A 119 -10.51 -6.52 1.19
C ALA A 119 -9.78 -6.92 2.47
N THR A 120 -8.62 -7.58 2.34
CA THR A 120 -7.88 -8.17 3.46
C THR A 120 -7.27 -7.14 4.42
N TRP A 121 -7.12 -5.90 3.96
CA TRP A 121 -6.63 -4.78 4.77
C TRP A 121 -7.73 -4.09 5.59
N LEU A 122 -9.01 -4.40 5.30
CA LEU A 122 -10.14 -3.82 5.99
C LEU A 122 -10.25 -4.38 7.41
N ASN A 123 -10.32 -3.48 8.40
CA ASN A 123 -10.46 -3.90 9.79
C ASN A 123 -11.78 -4.65 10.01
N PRO A 124 -11.77 -5.85 10.61
CA PRO A 124 -12.99 -6.59 10.94
C PRO A 124 -14.03 -5.79 11.74
N ALA A 125 -13.59 -4.83 12.55
CA ALA A 125 -14.47 -3.95 13.30
C ALA A 125 -15.36 -3.07 12.41
N ILE A 126 -14.86 -2.65 11.24
CA ILE A 126 -15.64 -1.87 10.27
C ILE A 126 -16.72 -2.74 9.63
N VAL A 127 -16.39 -3.98 9.28
CA VAL A 127 -17.36 -4.95 8.76
C VAL A 127 -18.40 -5.31 9.84
N GLN A 128 -17.96 -5.46 11.09
CA GLN A 128 -18.85 -5.67 12.25
C GLN A 128 -19.83 -4.50 12.42
N GLN A 129 -19.33 -3.28 12.34
CA GLN A 129 -20.17 -2.08 12.42
C GLN A 129 -21.19 -2.02 11.27
N PHE A 130 -20.73 -2.25 10.03
CA PHE A 130 -21.61 -2.33 8.87
C PHE A 130 -22.73 -3.36 9.06
N MET A 131 -22.38 -4.58 9.47
CA MET A 131 -23.32 -5.66 9.72
C MET A 131 -24.36 -5.28 10.78
N MET A 132 -23.92 -4.67 11.88
CA MET A 132 -24.83 -4.27 12.97
C MET A 132 -25.76 -3.12 12.60
N GLU A 133 -25.26 -2.14 11.87
CA GLU A 133 -26.06 -0.98 11.43
C GLU A 133 -27.03 -1.32 10.31
N THR A 134 -26.61 -2.17 9.37
CA THR A 134 -27.39 -2.51 8.17
C THR A 134 -28.43 -3.60 8.43
N PHE A 135 -28.01 -4.68 9.09
CA PHE A 135 -28.92 -5.81 9.34
C PHE A 135 -29.76 -5.64 10.61
N GLN A 136 -29.39 -4.72 11.48
CA GLN A 136 -30.10 -4.37 12.72
C GLN A 136 -30.55 -5.60 13.52
N PRO A 137 -29.63 -6.51 13.89
CA PRO A 137 -29.99 -7.72 14.59
C PRO A 137 -30.77 -7.42 15.89
N PRO A 138 -31.66 -8.32 16.33
CA PRO A 138 -32.44 -8.14 17.55
C PRO A 138 -31.60 -7.72 18.77
N TYR A 139 -32.17 -6.91 19.66
CA TYR A 139 -31.49 -6.34 20.83
C TYR A 139 -30.68 -7.38 21.62
N ARG A 140 -31.26 -8.58 21.86
CA ARG A 140 -30.60 -9.67 22.58
C ARG A 140 -29.26 -10.08 21.94
N ILE A 141 -29.22 -10.08 20.61
CA ILE A 141 -28.04 -10.47 19.85
C ILE A 141 -26.99 -9.37 19.89
N ARG A 142 -27.40 -8.11 19.76
CA ARG A 142 -26.51 -6.95 19.84
C ARG A 142 -25.94 -6.78 21.23
N TYR A 143 -26.79 -6.83 22.27
CA TYR A 143 -26.38 -6.60 23.65
C TYR A 143 -25.38 -7.64 24.14
N ASN A 144 -25.57 -8.91 23.81
CA ASN A 144 -24.66 -10.00 24.22
C ASN A 144 -23.48 -10.20 23.24
N ASN A 145 -23.35 -9.38 22.23
CA ASN A 145 -22.31 -9.49 21.20
C ASN A 145 -22.16 -10.92 20.62
N LEU A 146 -23.32 -11.56 20.37
CA LEU A 146 -23.36 -12.98 19.98
C LEU A 146 -22.82 -13.23 18.56
N ILE A 147 -22.89 -12.22 17.68
CA ILE A 147 -22.41 -12.31 16.31
C ILE A 147 -21.12 -11.49 16.20
N GLN A 148 -20.05 -12.15 15.77
CA GLN A 148 -18.76 -11.50 15.62
C GLN A 148 -18.17 -11.80 14.26
N VAL A 149 -17.67 -10.74 13.59
CA VAL A 149 -16.87 -10.84 12.39
C VAL A 149 -15.41 -11.02 12.78
N ARG A 150 -14.76 -12.03 12.22
CA ARG A 150 -13.34 -12.33 12.44
C ARG A 150 -12.64 -12.54 11.10
N TYR A 151 -11.40 -12.12 11.02
CA TYR A 151 -10.52 -12.39 9.90
C TYR A 151 -9.28 -13.13 10.39
N SER A 152 -8.91 -14.19 9.70
CA SER A 152 -7.68 -14.94 9.96
C SER A 152 -6.64 -14.63 8.89
N PRO A 153 -5.54 -13.96 9.22
CA PRO A 153 -4.46 -13.70 8.24
C PRO A 153 -3.80 -14.98 7.72
N PHE A 154 -3.76 -16.04 8.54
CA PHE A 154 -3.14 -17.33 8.16
C PHE A 154 -3.89 -18.06 7.06
N THR A 155 -5.23 -18.06 7.13
CA THR A 155 -6.07 -18.75 6.15
C THR A 155 -6.65 -17.79 5.12
N SER A 156 -6.45 -16.48 5.31
CA SER A 156 -7.10 -15.40 4.53
C SER A 156 -8.63 -15.55 4.48
N GLU A 157 -9.23 -16.08 5.57
CA GLU A 157 -10.66 -16.32 5.65
C GLU A 157 -11.35 -15.37 6.64
N TRP A 158 -12.50 -14.90 6.21
CA TRP A 158 -13.47 -14.21 7.04
C TRP A 158 -14.48 -15.18 7.61
N ARG A 159 -14.83 -15.04 8.88
CA ARG A 159 -15.84 -15.84 9.55
C ARG A 159 -16.78 -14.99 10.38
N ILE A 160 -18.07 -15.33 10.28
CA ILE A 160 -19.12 -14.74 11.11
C ILE A 160 -19.63 -15.81 12.07
N GLY A 161 -19.40 -15.60 13.37
CA GLY A 161 -19.86 -16.54 14.40
C GLY A 161 -21.36 -16.48 14.61
N ASN A 162 -21.98 -17.61 15.00
CA ASN A 162 -23.39 -17.72 15.37
C ASN A 162 -24.42 -17.24 14.33
N LYS A 163 -24.06 -17.24 13.05
CA LYS A 163 -24.89 -16.74 11.94
C LYS A 163 -26.25 -17.43 11.80
N SER A 164 -26.35 -18.70 12.15
CA SER A 164 -27.62 -19.43 12.09
C SER A 164 -28.60 -18.99 13.19
N ALA A 165 -28.11 -18.79 14.40
CA ALA A 165 -28.94 -18.33 15.52
C ALA A 165 -29.38 -16.88 15.33
N ALA A 166 -28.55 -16.06 14.68
CA ALA A 166 -28.81 -14.66 14.42
C ALA A 166 -29.89 -14.41 13.38
N GLY A 167 -29.99 -15.28 12.37
CA GLY A 167 -30.98 -15.15 11.30
C GLY A 167 -32.37 -15.69 11.64
N MET A 168 -32.57 -16.27 12.82
CA MET A 168 -33.84 -16.85 13.17
C MET A 168 -34.86 -15.74 13.56
N TYR A 169 -35.98 -15.64 12.84
CA TYR A 169 -37.07 -14.68 13.07
C TYR A 169 -36.72 -13.19 12.85
N ASP A 170 -35.73 -12.90 11.99
CA ASP A 170 -35.34 -11.54 11.67
C ASP A 170 -35.61 -11.24 10.18
N ILE A 171 -36.58 -10.36 9.92
CA ILE A 171 -36.98 -9.97 8.54
C ILE A 171 -35.81 -9.36 7.78
N MET A 172 -34.99 -8.56 8.43
CA MET A 172 -33.84 -7.94 7.78
C MET A 172 -32.85 -8.98 7.27
N SER A 173 -32.63 -10.03 8.05
CA SER A 173 -31.68 -11.09 7.71
C SER A 173 -32.25 -12.20 6.80
N THR A 174 -33.58 -12.38 6.76
CA THR A 174 -34.21 -13.48 5.99
C THR A 174 -34.94 -13.01 4.75
N GLU A 175 -35.32 -11.74 4.65
CA GLU A 175 -36.07 -11.20 3.53
C GLU A 175 -35.41 -10.01 2.85
N THR A 176 -34.95 -9.01 3.63
CA THR A 176 -34.37 -7.79 3.06
C THR A 176 -32.99 -8.07 2.46
N TYR A 177 -32.06 -8.58 3.27
CA TYR A 177 -30.67 -8.87 2.87
C TYR A 177 -30.35 -10.37 2.79
N GLY A 178 -31.32 -11.22 2.98
CA GLY A 178 -31.21 -12.66 2.89
C GLY A 178 -32.38 -13.33 2.20
N THR A 179 -32.39 -14.66 2.23
CA THR A 179 -33.46 -15.54 1.80
C THR A 179 -33.75 -16.57 2.90
N HIS A 180 -34.83 -17.29 2.79
CA HIS A 180 -35.17 -18.42 3.70
C HIS A 180 -34.10 -19.52 3.69
N ARG A 181 -33.36 -19.67 2.58
CA ARG A 181 -32.32 -20.70 2.40
C ARG A 181 -30.90 -20.18 2.79
N ALA A 182 -30.67 -18.89 2.71
CA ALA A 182 -29.42 -18.25 3.09
C ALA A 182 -29.71 -16.89 3.73
N ASN A 183 -29.48 -16.77 5.02
CA ASN A 183 -29.66 -15.50 5.72
C ASN A 183 -28.56 -14.50 5.36
N ALA A 184 -28.76 -13.21 5.69
CA ALA A 184 -27.85 -12.12 5.39
C ALA A 184 -26.42 -12.35 5.91
N TYR A 185 -26.27 -12.98 7.08
CA TYR A 185 -24.96 -13.24 7.69
C TYR A 185 -24.15 -14.28 6.90
N LYS A 186 -24.84 -15.32 6.38
CA LYS A 186 -24.20 -16.29 5.51
C LYS A 186 -23.80 -15.66 4.17
N ILE A 187 -24.68 -14.86 3.57
CA ILE A 187 -24.41 -14.18 2.31
C ILE A 187 -23.26 -13.17 2.50
N LEU A 188 -23.22 -12.44 3.61
CA LEU A 188 -22.12 -11.53 3.94
C LEU A 188 -20.79 -12.30 4.08
N GLU A 189 -20.79 -13.44 4.78
CA GLU A 189 -19.58 -14.26 4.92
C GLU A 189 -19.09 -14.78 3.57
N ASP A 190 -19.97 -15.26 2.71
CA ASP A 190 -19.61 -15.68 1.35
C ASP A 190 -19.06 -14.50 0.55
N THR A 191 -19.64 -13.30 0.68
CA THR A 191 -19.17 -12.07 0.03
C THR A 191 -17.78 -11.67 0.49
N LEU A 192 -17.53 -11.70 1.81
CA LEU A 192 -16.24 -11.39 2.39
C LEU A 192 -15.14 -12.36 1.93
N ASN A 193 -15.50 -13.61 1.68
CA ASN A 193 -14.59 -14.63 1.15
C ASN A 193 -14.54 -14.67 -0.37
N LEU A 194 -15.12 -13.69 -1.06
CA LEU A 194 -15.18 -13.57 -2.53
C LEU A 194 -15.82 -14.81 -3.20
N ARG A 195 -16.79 -15.42 -2.51
CA ARG A 195 -17.54 -16.59 -3.00
C ARG A 195 -18.93 -16.16 -3.47
N ASP A 196 -19.37 -16.71 -4.58
CA ASP A 196 -20.77 -16.59 -4.99
C ASP A 196 -21.64 -17.44 -4.09
N CYS A 197 -22.75 -16.88 -3.62
CA CYS A 197 -23.70 -17.64 -2.83
C CYS A 197 -24.41 -18.64 -3.75
N ARG A 198 -24.31 -19.94 -3.43
CA ARG A 198 -24.91 -21.04 -4.18
C ARG A 198 -25.78 -21.88 -3.26
N ILE A 199 -26.99 -22.15 -3.70
CA ILE A 199 -28.00 -22.96 -2.96
C ILE A 199 -28.17 -24.29 -3.64
N TYR A 200 -28.10 -25.37 -2.86
CA TYR A 200 -28.21 -26.72 -3.34
C TYR A 200 -29.40 -27.43 -2.67
N ASP A 201 -30.15 -28.21 -3.45
CA ASP A 201 -31.12 -29.15 -2.94
C ASP A 201 -30.48 -30.52 -2.85
N THR A 202 -30.90 -31.30 -1.85
CA THR A 202 -30.55 -32.72 -1.77
C THR A 202 -31.70 -33.52 -2.34
N ILE A 203 -31.46 -34.26 -3.40
CA ILE A 203 -32.40 -35.18 -4.00
C ILE A 203 -31.93 -36.62 -3.77
N GLU A 204 -32.88 -37.53 -3.58
CA GLU A 204 -32.59 -38.95 -3.51
C GLU A 204 -32.82 -39.56 -4.90
N GLU A 205 -31.77 -40.13 -5.49
CA GLU A 205 -31.80 -40.80 -6.78
C GLU A 205 -31.11 -42.17 -6.61
N ASP A 206 -31.84 -43.26 -6.89
CA ASP A 206 -31.37 -44.65 -6.74
C ASP A 206 -30.86 -45.00 -5.32
N GLY A 207 -31.50 -44.48 -4.27
CA GLY A 207 -31.12 -44.70 -2.89
C GLY A 207 -29.84 -43.99 -2.46
N LYS A 208 -29.34 -43.02 -3.26
CA LYS A 208 -28.19 -42.15 -2.94
C LYS A 208 -28.60 -40.70 -2.91
N GLU A 209 -28.13 -39.98 -1.89
CA GLU A 209 -28.26 -38.52 -1.81
C GLU A 209 -27.36 -37.83 -2.82
N ARG A 210 -27.95 -36.99 -3.64
CA ARG A 210 -27.24 -36.13 -4.61
C ARG A 210 -27.55 -34.66 -4.38
N ARG A 211 -26.54 -33.83 -4.36
CA ARG A 211 -26.68 -32.36 -4.27
C ARG A 211 -26.84 -31.79 -5.67
N VAL A 212 -27.93 -31.08 -5.91
CA VAL A 212 -28.25 -30.43 -7.20
C VAL A 212 -28.39 -28.91 -6.95
N LEU A 213 -27.79 -28.12 -7.83
CA LEU A 213 -27.88 -26.66 -7.73
C LEU A 213 -29.32 -26.19 -7.98
N ASN A 214 -29.90 -25.49 -7.01
CA ASN A 214 -31.18 -24.81 -7.18
C ASN A 214 -30.94 -23.44 -7.81
N GLN A 215 -31.15 -23.33 -9.10
CA GLN A 215 -30.89 -22.10 -9.86
C GLN A 215 -31.72 -20.91 -9.37
N LYS A 216 -33.00 -21.10 -9.07
CA LYS A 216 -33.92 -20.06 -8.62
C LYS A 216 -33.48 -19.47 -7.28
N GLU A 217 -33.23 -20.32 -6.30
CA GLU A 217 -32.80 -19.90 -4.97
C GLU A 217 -31.39 -19.30 -5.01
N THR A 218 -30.52 -19.81 -5.87
CA THR A 218 -29.19 -19.25 -6.10
C THR A 218 -29.26 -17.84 -6.67
N MET A 219 -30.10 -17.60 -7.68
CA MET A 219 -30.33 -16.27 -8.24
C MET A 219 -30.83 -15.28 -7.19
N LEU A 220 -31.81 -15.68 -6.38
CA LEU A 220 -32.32 -14.83 -5.29
C LEU A 220 -31.23 -14.49 -4.27
N ALA A 221 -30.42 -15.47 -3.87
CA ALA A 221 -29.31 -15.24 -2.93
C ALA A 221 -28.24 -14.31 -3.53
N GLN A 222 -27.92 -14.44 -4.80
CA GLN A 222 -26.98 -13.57 -5.51
C GLN A 222 -27.50 -12.14 -5.67
N GLN A 223 -28.80 -11.94 -5.87
CA GLN A 223 -29.41 -10.61 -5.85
C GLN A 223 -29.25 -9.94 -4.47
N LYS A 224 -29.47 -10.71 -3.38
CA LYS A 224 -29.22 -10.20 -2.01
C LYS A 224 -27.75 -9.92 -1.75
N GLN A 225 -26.87 -10.76 -2.28
CA GLN A 225 -25.43 -10.55 -2.23
C GLN A 225 -25.02 -9.24 -2.92
N GLN A 226 -25.58 -8.93 -4.08
CA GLN A 226 -25.34 -7.68 -4.77
C GLN A 226 -25.88 -6.48 -3.97
N ALA A 227 -27.09 -6.58 -3.43
CA ALA A 227 -27.68 -5.55 -2.58
C ALA A 227 -26.82 -5.23 -1.34
N ILE A 228 -26.21 -6.24 -0.71
CA ILE A 228 -25.27 -6.05 0.40
C ILE A 228 -24.02 -5.30 -0.06
N LYS A 229 -23.46 -5.66 -1.23
CA LYS A 229 -22.28 -4.96 -1.80
C LYS A 229 -22.58 -3.49 -2.09
N ASP A 230 -23.72 -3.21 -2.71
CA ASP A 230 -24.14 -1.85 -3.07
C ASP A 230 -24.41 -1.00 -1.81
N THR A 231 -25.05 -1.60 -0.80
CA THR A 231 -25.28 -0.94 0.49
C THR A 231 -23.96 -0.61 1.19
N PHE A 232 -23.00 -1.53 1.18
CA PHE A 232 -21.68 -1.29 1.77
C PHE A 232 -20.94 -0.17 1.06
N ALA A 233 -20.94 -0.16 -0.28
CA ALA A 233 -20.28 0.88 -1.07
C ALA A 233 -20.80 2.29 -0.74
N GLY A 234 -22.10 2.43 -0.49
CA GLY A 234 -22.68 3.69 -0.02
C GLY A 234 -22.38 4.00 1.45
N TRP A 235 -22.48 3.00 2.32
CA TRP A 235 -22.33 3.15 3.76
C TRP A 235 -20.89 3.48 4.18
N VAL A 236 -19.88 2.89 3.53
CA VAL A 236 -18.48 2.96 3.96
C VAL A 236 -17.96 4.40 4.03
N TRP A 237 -18.47 5.29 3.17
CA TRP A 237 -18.05 6.68 3.04
C TRP A 237 -18.94 7.70 3.76
N GLN A 238 -20.09 7.29 4.34
CA GLN A 238 -21.05 8.21 4.95
C GLN A 238 -20.52 8.88 6.22
N ASP A 239 -19.90 8.10 7.10
CA ASP A 239 -19.35 8.63 8.35
C ASP A 239 -18.00 9.32 8.12
N PRO A 240 -17.83 10.61 8.52
CA PRO A 240 -16.61 11.36 8.29
C PRO A 240 -15.37 10.78 9.00
N GLN A 241 -15.55 10.22 10.22
CA GLN A 241 -14.43 9.68 10.99
C GLN A 241 -13.94 8.38 10.35
N ARG A 242 -14.85 7.49 9.99
CA ARG A 242 -14.55 6.26 9.26
C ARG A 242 -13.90 6.56 7.92
N ARG A 243 -14.45 7.52 7.15
CA ARG A 243 -13.89 7.98 5.87
C ARG A 243 -12.44 8.43 6.01
N ASN A 244 -12.15 9.32 6.95
CA ASN A 244 -10.79 9.83 7.18
C ASN A 244 -9.81 8.72 7.58
N LEU A 245 -10.26 7.80 8.44
CA LEU A 245 -9.45 6.64 8.86
C LEU A 245 -9.11 5.75 7.66
N LEU A 246 -10.09 5.41 6.84
CA LEU A 246 -9.90 4.53 5.69
C LEU A 246 -9.05 5.17 4.60
N VAL A 247 -9.25 6.45 4.30
CA VAL A 247 -8.42 7.20 3.36
C VAL A 247 -6.97 7.22 3.81
N LYS A 248 -6.72 7.52 5.09
CA LYS A 248 -5.37 7.52 5.66
C LYS A 248 -4.73 6.13 5.55
N GLN A 249 -5.45 5.10 5.99
CA GLN A 249 -4.96 3.72 5.96
C GLN A 249 -4.65 3.24 4.54
N TYR A 250 -5.52 3.58 3.57
CA TYR A 250 -5.31 3.22 2.17
C TYR A 250 -4.06 3.88 1.59
N ASN A 251 -3.91 5.20 1.82
CA ASN A 251 -2.73 5.92 1.35
C ASN A 251 -1.43 5.40 2.00
N GLU A 252 -1.46 5.03 3.28
CA GLU A 252 -0.29 4.44 3.94
C GLU A 252 0.08 3.06 3.38
N LEU A 253 -0.90 2.23 3.03
CA LEU A 253 -0.66 0.87 2.53
C LEU A 253 -0.35 0.83 1.03
N PHE A 254 -1.06 1.59 0.21
CA PHE A 254 -1.05 1.45 -1.25
C PHE A 254 -0.54 2.66 -2.01
N ASN A 255 -0.41 3.82 -1.36
CA ASN A 255 0.10 5.05 -1.95
C ASN A 255 1.32 5.56 -1.18
N SER A 256 2.21 4.65 -0.78
CA SER A 256 3.39 4.95 0.03
C SER A 256 4.68 4.98 -0.78
N THR A 257 4.64 4.50 -2.02
CA THR A 257 5.83 4.32 -2.86
C THR A 257 5.85 5.31 -4.02
N ARG A 258 7.05 5.81 -4.30
CA ARG A 258 7.36 6.59 -5.50
C ARG A 258 8.29 5.78 -6.40
N PRO A 259 8.01 5.65 -7.71
CA PRO A 259 8.94 5.02 -8.64
C PRO A 259 10.23 5.84 -8.71
N ARG A 260 11.35 5.18 -8.99
CA ARG A 260 12.61 5.87 -9.25
C ARG A 260 12.54 6.58 -10.61
N GLU A 261 12.81 7.88 -10.60
CA GLU A 261 12.83 8.70 -11.81
C GLU A 261 14.29 8.97 -12.17
N TYR A 262 14.68 8.53 -13.35
CA TYR A 262 16.03 8.76 -13.89
C TYR A 262 15.99 10.01 -14.76
N ASP A 263 16.13 11.19 -14.15
CA ASP A 263 16.17 12.44 -14.90
C ASP A 263 17.56 12.82 -15.44
N GLY A 264 18.60 12.13 -14.94
CA GLY A 264 20.00 12.41 -15.32
C GLY A 264 20.50 13.81 -14.95
N SER A 265 19.72 14.58 -14.19
CA SER A 265 20.04 15.98 -13.84
C SER A 265 21.33 16.14 -13.02
N HIS A 266 21.76 15.06 -12.36
CA HIS A 266 22.99 15.00 -11.59
C HIS A 266 24.22 14.60 -12.44
N ILE A 267 24.03 14.22 -13.70
CA ILE A 267 25.13 13.78 -14.59
C ILE A 267 25.56 14.94 -15.45
N HIS A 268 26.67 15.57 -15.10
CA HIS A 268 27.34 16.56 -15.93
C HIS A 268 28.56 15.93 -16.59
N PHE A 269 28.50 15.75 -17.90
CA PHE A 269 29.65 15.29 -18.65
C PHE A 269 30.50 16.49 -19.07
N VAL A 270 31.76 16.52 -18.63
CA VAL A 270 32.73 17.58 -19.00
C VAL A 270 32.96 17.52 -20.51
N GLY A 271 32.81 18.67 -21.18
CA GLY A 271 33.03 18.80 -22.62
C GLY A 271 31.83 18.46 -23.49
N MET A 272 30.68 18.08 -22.97
CA MET A 272 29.46 17.92 -23.75
C MET A 272 28.54 19.15 -23.65
N ASN A 273 27.95 19.54 -24.78
CA ASN A 273 26.97 20.63 -24.79
C ASN A 273 25.69 20.19 -24.08
N PRO A 274 25.11 21.01 -23.15
CA PRO A 274 23.87 20.68 -22.43
C PRO A 274 22.70 20.24 -23.30
N VAL A 275 22.63 20.71 -24.55
CA VAL A 275 21.60 20.32 -25.53
C VAL A 275 21.71 18.83 -25.93
N SER A 276 22.89 18.22 -25.79
CA SER A 276 23.09 16.80 -26.16
C SER A 276 22.50 15.83 -25.15
N TYR A 277 22.25 16.26 -23.89
CA TYR A 277 21.67 15.38 -22.83
C TYR A 277 20.20 15.10 -23.03
N THR A 278 19.44 16.02 -23.62
CA THR A 278 18.00 15.88 -23.81
C THR A 278 17.63 14.79 -24.83
N HIS A 279 18.59 14.32 -25.62
CA HIS A 279 18.39 13.26 -26.62
C HIS A 279 18.86 11.87 -26.18
N LEU A 280 19.41 11.74 -24.97
CA LEU A 280 19.84 10.46 -24.38
C LEU A 280 18.80 9.82 -23.48
N THR A 281 17.56 10.29 -23.50
CA THR A 281 16.45 9.57 -22.87
C THR A 281 16.25 8.26 -23.61
N LEU A 282 16.37 7.14 -22.88
CA LEU A 282 16.03 5.82 -23.38
C LEU A 282 14.63 5.85 -24.00
N PRO A 283 14.41 5.26 -25.18
CA PRO A 283 13.08 5.18 -25.74
C PRO A 283 12.18 4.45 -24.75
N THR A 284 11.10 5.11 -24.32
CA THR A 284 10.03 4.47 -23.58
C THR A 284 9.50 3.34 -24.44
N THR A 285 9.75 2.09 -24.03
CA THR A 285 9.09 0.94 -24.63
C THR A 285 7.62 1.05 -24.30
N GLU A 286 6.81 1.52 -25.25
CA GLU A 286 5.38 1.33 -25.22
C GLU A 286 5.12 -0.18 -25.14
N ARG A 287 4.56 -0.62 -24.03
CA ARG A 287 3.97 -1.96 -23.95
C ARG A 287 2.63 -1.92 -24.68
N VAL A 288 2.58 -2.59 -25.81
CA VAL A 288 1.35 -3.04 -26.49
C VAL A 288 0.62 -4.04 -25.60
#